data_882cfbd3dc3c88afa6eacb58635abd5b
#
_entry.id   882cfbd3dc3c88afa6eacb58635abd5b
#
_cell.length_a   1.000
_cell.length_b   1.000
_cell.length_c   1.000
_cell.angle_alpha   90.00
_cell.angle_beta   90.00
_cell.angle_gamma   90.00
#
_symmetry.space_group_name_H-M   'P 1'
#
loop_
_entity.id
_entity.type
_entity.pdbx_description
1 polymer ?
#
loop_
_entity_poly.entity_id
_entity_poly.type
_entity_poly.pdbx_seq_one_letter_code
_entity_poly.pdbx_strand_id
1 'polypeptide(L)'
;MTVSVYQIQYSDDVVGAFDPAFIKYDCRADPEPEKRETAHMLRFYDEGAWVRHGAEHFGLVSPKFADKVRLGGTDVIDWMEANPGHDVYIINPYPQLSYWHYNVWTQGELLHPGVCALADALFAAAGHSIRVETLPRNTAASLLYSNYWVGNEAFWRVYMAFVRSIAAAADDLGADDREKLFGPAPHNAPATYFAFVFERLFSTFLVLHEGVAGLPYPYSREDVLGRCENDMERFIIGEWSAMIDAWDAAGRDDAEYRKLFANLEGMVRLYQAAASRAEAADQALVRGLIGRLKRALGRARRR
;
A
#
# COMPACT_ATOMS: atom_id res chain seq x y z
N MET A 1 14.68 -20.17 10.15
CA MET A 1 13.41 -19.86 9.44
C MET A 1 13.67 -20.02 7.96
N THR A 2 12.79 -20.66 7.23
CA THR A 2 12.89 -20.83 5.77
C THR A 2 11.85 -19.95 5.07
N VAL A 3 12.27 -19.26 4.02
CA VAL A 3 11.42 -18.31 3.27
C VAL A 3 11.33 -18.71 1.80
N SER A 4 10.14 -18.65 1.21
CA SER A 4 9.93 -18.81 -0.22
C SER A 4 9.11 -17.66 -0.77
N VAL A 5 9.67 -16.88 -1.67
CA VAL A 5 8.96 -15.81 -2.36
C VAL A 5 8.67 -16.24 -3.80
N TYR A 6 7.42 -16.12 -4.20
CA TYR A 6 6.95 -16.48 -5.54
C TYR A 6 6.71 -15.20 -6.34
N GLN A 7 7.10 -15.22 -7.60
CA GLN A 7 6.90 -14.09 -8.50
C GLN A 7 5.96 -14.48 -9.65
N ILE A 8 4.88 -13.71 -9.81
CA ILE A 8 3.81 -13.92 -10.77
C ILE A 8 4.35 -13.82 -12.20
N GLN A 9 4.03 -14.81 -13.04
CA GLN A 9 4.21 -14.75 -14.49
C GLN A 9 2.84 -14.76 -15.18
N TYR A 10 2.32 -13.60 -15.58
CA TYR A 10 1.01 -13.48 -16.22
C TYR A 10 1.06 -13.43 -17.75
N SER A 11 2.24 -13.26 -18.36
CA SER A 11 2.44 -13.34 -19.80
C SER A 11 3.88 -13.79 -20.13
N ASP A 12 4.14 -14.16 -21.39
CA ASP A 12 5.49 -14.46 -21.87
C ASP A 12 6.35 -13.20 -22.01
N ASP A 13 5.69 -12.05 -22.27
CA ASP A 13 6.32 -10.74 -22.45
C ASP A 13 6.30 -9.92 -21.15
N VAL A 14 6.45 -10.56 -19.99
CA VAL A 14 6.47 -9.85 -18.70
C VAL A 14 7.56 -8.80 -18.71
N VAL A 15 7.13 -7.53 -18.61
CA VAL A 15 8.04 -6.39 -18.48
C VAL A 15 8.63 -6.41 -17.07
N GLY A 16 9.90 -6.75 -16.98
CA GLY A 16 10.65 -6.89 -15.74
C GLY A 16 11.39 -8.24 -15.70
N ALA A 17 12.63 -8.23 -15.28
CA ALA A 17 13.38 -9.47 -15.09
C ALA A 17 12.83 -10.21 -13.87
N PHE A 18 12.66 -11.52 -13.98
CA PHE A 18 12.43 -12.35 -12.80
C PHE A 18 13.66 -12.29 -11.90
N ASP A 19 13.42 -12.04 -10.62
CA ASP A 19 14.47 -12.09 -9.63
C ASP A 19 14.92 -13.55 -9.45
N PRO A 20 16.23 -13.85 -9.57
CA PRO A 20 16.73 -15.23 -9.49
C PRO A 20 16.53 -15.89 -8.11
N ALA A 21 16.32 -15.08 -7.06
CA ALA A 21 16.02 -15.58 -5.72
C ALA A 21 14.55 -15.99 -5.55
N PHE A 22 13.68 -15.64 -6.51
CA PHE A 22 12.26 -15.92 -6.43
C PHE A 22 11.84 -17.11 -7.28
N ILE A 23 10.80 -17.80 -6.83
CA ILE A 23 10.21 -18.94 -7.52
C ILE A 23 9.15 -18.43 -8.50
N LYS A 24 9.21 -18.85 -9.76
CA LYS A 24 8.20 -18.47 -10.75
C LYS A 24 6.86 -19.15 -10.44
N TYR A 25 5.80 -18.34 -10.40
CA TYR A 25 4.42 -18.82 -10.31
C TYR A 25 3.69 -18.47 -11.62
N ASP A 26 3.35 -19.49 -12.40
CA ASP A 26 2.73 -19.34 -13.72
C ASP A 26 1.25 -19.00 -13.61
N CYS A 27 0.89 -17.80 -14.02
CA CYS A 27 -0.48 -17.27 -14.04
C CYS A 27 -0.95 -16.93 -15.47
N ARG A 28 -0.28 -17.42 -16.52
CA ARG A 28 -0.62 -17.07 -17.92
C ARG A 28 -2.00 -17.51 -18.36
N ALA A 29 -2.57 -18.52 -17.71
CA ALA A 29 -3.93 -19.00 -17.95
C ALA A 29 -4.94 -18.37 -16.94
N ASP A 30 -4.80 -17.08 -16.63
CA ASP A 30 -5.69 -16.40 -15.69
C ASP A 30 -7.11 -16.21 -16.27
N PRO A 31 -8.15 -16.75 -15.63
CA PRO A 31 -9.53 -16.61 -16.09
C PRO A 31 -10.18 -15.27 -15.66
N GLU A 32 -9.56 -14.51 -14.75
CA GLU A 32 -10.14 -13.31 -14.13
C GLU A 32 -9.18 -12.11 -14.15
N PRO A 33 -8.76 -11.64 -15.33
CA PRO A 33 -7.76 -10.59 -15.46
C PRO A 33 -8.18 -9.25 -14.84
N GLU A 34 -9.47 -9.00 -14.67
CA GLU A 34 -10.03 -7.81 -14.03
C GLU A 34 -9.75 -7.77 -12.53
N LYS A 35 -9.51 -8.91 -11.88
CA LYS A 35 -9.16 -9.03 -10.46
C LYS A 35 -7.66 -8.95 -10.19
N ARG A 36 -6.84 -8.99 -11.25
CA ARG A 36 -5.37 -8.85 -11.20
C ARG A 36 -4.70 -9.71 -10.13
N GLU A 37 -3.76 -9.13 -9.37
CA GLU A 37 -2.97 -9.83 -8.35
C GLU A 37 -3.84 -10.53 -7.29
N THR A 38 -5.05 -10.05 -7.05
CA THR A 38 -5.98 -10.68 -6.09
C THR A 38 -6.42 -12.07 -6.54
N ALA A 39 -6.76 -12.24 -7.82
CA ALA A 39 -7.11 -13.56 -8.36
C ALA A 39 -5.93 -14.53 -8.24
N HIS A 40 -4.73 -14.06 -8.55
CA HIS A 40 -3.51 -14.87 -8.45
C HIS A 40 -3.22 -15.26 -7.00
N MET A 41 -3.40 -14.36 -6.05
CA MET A 41 -3.17 -14.61 -4.63
C MET A 41 -4.16 -15.63 -4.06
N LEU A 42 -5.45 -15.51 -4.39
CA LEU A 42 -6.47 -16.47 -3.99
C LEU A 42 -6.18 -17.87 -4.55
N ARG A 43 -5.89 -17.95 -5.86
CA ARG A 43 -5.56 -19.22 -6.53
C ARG A 43 -4.28 -19.85 -5.95
N PHE A 44 -3.22 -19.06 -5.77
CA PHE A 44 -1.96 -19.51 -5.18
C PHE A 44 -2.17 -20.21 -3.83
N TYR A 45 -2.99 -19.59 -2.99
CA TYR A 45 -3.31 -20.14 -1.68
C TYR A 45 -4.20 -21.38 -1.78
N ASP A 46 -5.23 -21.38 -2.63
CA ASP A 46 -6.16 -22.50 -2.81
C ASP A 46 -5.52 -23.76 -3.39
N GLU A 47 -4.62 -23.59 -4.34
CA GLU A 47 -3.85 -24.67 -4.94
C GLU A 47 -2.79 -25.25 -3.98
N GLY A 48 -2.53 -24.60 -2.85
CA GLY A 48 -1.45 -24.99 -1.94
C GLY A 48 -0.08 -24.96 -2.62
N ALA A 49 0.13 -24.06 -3.59
CA ALA A 49 1.36 -24.01 -4.38
C ALA A 49 2.61 -23.80 -3.50
N TRP A 50 2.44 -23.15 -2.38
CA TRP A 50 3.46 -22.88 -1.38
C TRP A 50 3.94 -24.14 -0.62
N VAL A 51 3.09 -25.16 -0.49
CA VAL A 51 3.42 -26.41 0.24
C VAL A 51 4.60 -27.15 -0.43
N ARG A 52 4.75 -26.99 -1.73
CA ARG A 52 5.76 -27.74 -2.53
C ARG A 52 7.21 -27.49 -2.08
N HIS A 53 7.48 -26.34 -1.48
CA HIS A 53 8.83 -25.95 -1.06
C HIS A 53 9.04 -26.02 0.45
N GLY A 54 8.00 -26.34 1.25
CA GLY A 54 8.10 -26.57 2.70
C GLY A 54 8.61 -25.38 3.51
N ALA A 55 8.43 -24.14 3.00
CA ALA A 55 8.87 -22.94 3.69
C ALA A 55 7.93 -22.59 4.84
N GLU A 56 8.50 -22.09 5.95
CA GLU A 56 7.73 -21.59 7.10
C GLU A 56 7.01 -20.28 6.78
N HIS A 57 7.62 -19.44 5.90
CA HIS A 57 7.04 -18.20 5.43
C HIS A 57 7.04 -18.17 3.90
N PHE A 58 5.95 -17.72 3.32
CA PHE A 58 5.82 -17.64 1.87
C PHE A 58 5.05 -16.39 1.46
N GLY A 59 5.34 -15.89 0.26
CA GLY A 59 4.71 -14.70 -0.29
C GLY A 59 4.60 -14.77 -1.80
N LEU A 60 3.70 -13.95 -2.37
CA LEU A 60 3.48 -13.83 -3.80
C LEU A 60 3.62 -12.36 -4.20
N VAL A 61 4.56 -12.06 -5.10
CA VAL A 61 4.84 -10.70 -5.55
C VAL A 61 4.67 -10.54 -7.06
N SER A 62 4.40 -9.32 -7.50
CA SER A 62 4.28 -9.03 -8.93
C SER A 62 5.66 -8.99 -9.62
N PRO A 63 5.70 -9.10 -10.97
CA PRO A 63 6.95 -8.96 -11.72
C PRO A 63 7.66 -7.61 -11.54
N LYS A 64 6.92 -6.58 -11.12
CA LYS A 64 7.45 -5.22 -10.88
C LYS A 64 8.06 -5.04 -9.49
N PHE A 65 8.28 -6.13 -8.74
CA PHE A 65 8.79 -6.06 -7.38
C PHE A 65 10.10 -5.28 -7.30
N ALA A 66 11.14 -5.72 -8.01
CA ALA A 66 12.46 -5.10 -7.97
C ALA A 66 12.43 -3.62 -8.40
N ASP A 67 11.68 -3.29 -9.45
CA ASP A 67 11.54 -1.92 -9.95
C ASP A 67 10.89 -0.98 -8.92
N LYS A 68 9.85 -1.47 -8.22
CA LYS A 68 9.11 -0.68 -7.24
C LYS A 68 9.83 -0.60 -5.89
N VAL A 69 10.31 -1.76 -5.40
CA VAL A 69 10.94 -1.87 -4.06
C VAL A 69 12.39 -1.37 -4.07
N ARG A 70 13.08 -1.46 -5.22
CA ARG A 70 14.50 -1.12 -5.38
C ARG A 70 15.41 -1.91 -4.46
N LEU A 71 15.07 -3.19 -4.20
CA LEU A 71 15.83 -4.16 -3.44
C LEU A 71 15.91 -5.45 -4.24
N GLY A 72 17.00 -6.19 -4.09
CA GLY A 72 17.15 -7.54 -4.63
C GLY A 72 16.36 -8.56 -3.81
N GLY A 73 15.92 -9.63 -4.48
CA GLY A 73 15.20 -10.71 -3.79
C GLY A 73 16.04 -11.38 -2.70
N THR A 74 17.33 -11.57 -2.94
CA THR A 74 18.27 -12.11 -1.92
C THR A 74 18.33 -11.23 -0.70
N ASP A 75 18.48 -9.90 -0.85
CA ASP A 75 18.57 -8.97 0.28
C ASP A 75 17.32 -9.02 1.16
N VAL A 76 16.16 -9.15 0.52
CA VAL A 76 14.86 -9.24 1.23
C VAL A 76 14.71 -10.58 1.96
N ILE A 77 15.10 -11.69 1.33
CA ILE A 77 15.06 -13.01 1.97
C ILE A 77 16.03 -13.06 3.14
N ASP A 78 17.27 -12.63 2.97
CA ASP A 78 18.30 -12.60 4.02
C ASP A 78 17.85 -11.74 5.22
N TRP A 79 17.20 -10.60 4.95
CA TRP A 79 16.63 -9.76 6.00
C TRP A 79 15.54 -10.50 6.79
N MET A 80 14.62 -11.18 6.12
CA MET A 80 13.57 -11.94 6.79
C MET A 80 14.16 -13.08 7.64
N GLU A 81 15.10 -13.84 7.10
CA GLU A 81 15.75 -14.96 7.80
C GLU A 81 16.59 -14.51 8.99
N ALA A 82 17.16 -13.30 8.95
CA ALA A 82 17.89 -12.68 10.04
C ALA A 82 16.97 -12.14 11.16
N ASN A 83 15.66 -11.98 10.90
CA ASN A 83 14.70 -11.45 11.86
C ASN A 83 13.52 -12.40 12.06
N PRO A 84 13.70 -13.60 12.63
CA PRO A 84 12.64 -14.59 12.81
C PRO A 84 11.64 -14.16 13.89
N GLY A 85 10.46 -14.85 13.92
CA GLY A 85 9.48 -14.71 15.00
C GLY A 85 8.31 -13.75 14.68
N HIS A 86 8.14 -13.38 13.43
CA HIS A 86 7.03 -12.55 12.97
C HIS A 86 6.01 -13.38 12.17
N ASP A 87 4.74 -12.97 12.21
CA ASP A 87 3.69 -13.61 11.42
C ASP A 87 3.74 -13.18 9.96
N VAL A 88 4.14 -11.91 9.72
CA VAL A 88 4.21 -11.33 8.39
C VAL A 88 5.32 -10.29 8.28
N TYR A 89 6.03 -10.33 7.15
CA TYR A 89 7.05 -9.35 6.74
C TYR A 89 6.46 -8.44 5.66
N ILE A 90 6.68 -7.13 5.78
CA ILE A 90 6.02 -6.10 4.98
C ILE A 90 7.08 -5.31 4.21
N ILE A 91 7.01 -5.33 2.88
CA ILE A 91 7.97 -4.64 2.02
C ILE A 91 7.23 -3.53 1.24
N ASN A 92 6.99 -2.39 1.89
CA ASN A 92 6.26 -1.29 1.26
C ASN A 92 7.13 -0.59 0.20
N PRO A 93 6.75 -0.59 -1.09
CA PRO A 93 7.51 0.11 -2.13
C PRO A 93 7.44 1.64 -2.01
N TYR A 94 6.49 2.17 -1.24
CA TYR A 94 6.23 3.60 -1.09
C TYR A 94 6.21 4.05 0.38
N PRO A 95 7.30 3.80 1.16
CA PRO A 95 7.33 4.13 2.58
C PRO A 95 7.15 5.64 2.86
N GLN A 96 7.54 6.51 1.92
CA GLN A 96 7.36 7.95 2.04
C GLN A 96 5.89 8.37 2.19
N LEU A 97 4.94 7.60 1.63
CA LEU A 97 3.52 7.93 1.68
C LEU A 97 2.94 7.92 3.10
N SER A 98 3.59 7.23 4.06
CA SER A 98 3.22 7.25 5.46
C SER A 98 3.35 8.62 6.11
N TYR A 99 4.07 9.56 5.52
CA TYR A 99 4.33 10.88 6.09
C TYR A 99 3.34 11.98 5.69
N TRP A 100 2.42 11.70 4.73
CA TRP A 100 1.38 12.67 4.37
C TRP A 100 0.01 12.09 4.08
N HIS A 101 -0.15 10.77 4.02
CA HIS A 101 -1.46 10.12 4.03
C HIS A 101 -1.76 9.54 5.40
N TYR A 102 -2.96 9.78 5.92
CA TYR A 102 -3.38 9.25 7.20
C TYR A 102 -3.47 7.72 7.17
N ASN A 103 -4.09 7.17 6.13
CA ASN A 103 -4.13 5.74 5.86
C ASN A 103 -4.25 5.46 4.35
N VAL A 104 -4.28 4.19 3.98
CA VAL A 104 -4.38 3.77 2.57
C VAL A 104 -5.64 4.27 1.89
N TRP A 105 -6.71 4.55 2.63
CA TRP A 105 -7.98 5.00 2.09
C TRP A 105 -8.00 6.49 1.77
N THR A 106 -7.36 7.33 2.59
CA THR A 106 -7.23 8.76 2.27
C THR A 106 -6.43 8.96 0.99
N GLN A 107 -5.34 8.19 0.82
CA GLN A 107 -4.60 8.15 -0.43
C GLN A 107 -5.46 7.61 -1.59
N GLY A 108 -6.23 6.54 -1.32
CA GLY A 108 -7.09 5.92 -2.31
C GLY A 108 -8.13 6.86 -2.86
N GLU A 109 -8.86 7.55 -2.01
CA GLU A 109 -9.92 8.49 -2.42
C GLU A 109 -9.35 9.66 -3.23
N LEU A 110 -8.12 10.08 -2.93
CA LEU A 110 -7.43 11.12 -3.68
C LEU A 110 -7.14 10.71 -5.13
N LEU A 111 -6.64 9.48 -5.33
CA LEU A 111 -6.22 8.99 -6.65
C LEU A 111 -7.35 8.31 -7.43
N HIS A 112 -8.30 7.72 -6.74
CA HIS A 112 -9.43 6.95 -7.29
C HIS A 112 -10.74 7.39 -6.63
N PRO A 113 -11.26 8.57 -6.96
CA PRO A 113 -12.46 9.13 -6.30
C PRO A 113 -13.64 8.16 -6.28
N GLY A 114 -14.19 7.94 -5.09
CA GLY A 114 -15.29 7.01 -4.83
C GLY A 114 -14.84 5.59 -4.44
N VAL A 115 -13.54 5.33 -4.29
CA VAL A 115 -13.03 4.03 -3.82
C VAL A 115 -13.46 3.74 -2.37
N CYS A 116 -13.55 4.77 -1.52
CA CYS A 116 -14.02 4.62 -0.14
C CYS A 116 -15.49 4.18 -0.08
N ALA A 117 -16.35 4.79 -0.88
CA ALA A 117 -17.77 4.41 -0.92
C ALA A 117 -17.96 2.96 -1.41
N LEU A 118 -17.20 2.54 -2.43
CA LEU A 118 -17.20 1.15 -2.89
C LEU A 118 -16.69 0.17 -1.83
N ALA A 119 -15.64 0.53 -1.10
CA ALA A 119 -15.12 -0.29 -0.01
C ALA A 119 -16.15 -0.44 1.11
N ASP A 120 -16.81 0.65 1.51
CA ASP A 120 -17.88 0.62 2.52
C ASP A 120 -19.04 -0.27 2.08
N ALA A 121 -19.47 -0.20 0.81
CA ALA A 121 -20.51 -1.06 0.26
C ALA A 121 -20.09 -2.55 0.28
N LEU A 122 -18.85 -2.87 -0.13
CA LEU A 122 -18.31 -4.22 -0.08
C LEU A 122 -18.21 -4.76 1.35
N PHE A 123 -17.71 -3.98 2.29
CA PHE A 123 -17.63 -4.39 3.69
C PHE A 123 -19.02 -4.69 4.26
N ALA A 124 -19.99 -3.82 3.98
CA ALA A 124 -21.37 -4.02 4.41
C ALA A 124 -21.98 -5.28 3.80
N ALA A 125 -21.82 -5.51 2.48
CA ALA A 125 -22.29 -6.71 1.80
C ALA A 125 -21.62 -7.99 2.33
N ALA A 126 -20.34 -7.91 2.72
CA ALA A 126 -19.60 -9.01 3.36
C ALA A 126 -19.99 -9.24 4.84
N GLY A 127 -20.91 -8.44 5.39
CA GLY A 127 -21.32 -8.53 6.79
C GLY A 127 -20.32 -7.94 7.80
N HIS A 128 -19.35 -7.15 7.33
CA HIS A 128 -18.39 -6.46 8.20
C HIS A 128 -18.92 -5.08 8.58
N SER A 129 -18.83 -4.72 9.87
CA SER A 129 -19.17 -3.38 10.38
C SER A 129 -17.99 -2.40 10.23
N ILE A 130 -17.29 -2.44 9.09
CA ILE A 130 -16.12 -1.61 8.79
C ILE A 130 -16.58 -0.38 8.01
N ARG A 131 -16.13 0.80 8.45
CA ARG A 131 -16.30 2.07 7.72
C ARG A 131 -14.91 2.68 7.52
N VAL A 132 -14.53 2.93 6.27
CA VAL A 132 -13.16 3.37 5.95
C VAL A 132 -12.80 4.70 6.62
N GLU A 133 -13.77 5.59 6.82
CA GLU A 133 -13.59 6.88 7.50
C GLU A 133 -13.22 6.75 8.98
N THR A 134 -13.60 5.63 9.63
CA THR A 134 -13.32 5.36 11.04
C THR A 134 -12.06 4.54 11.28
N LEU A 135 -11.44 4.03 10.22
CA LEU A 135 -10.22 3.25 10.34
C LEU A 135 -9.08 4.09 10.92
N PRO A 136 -8.25 3.48 11.78
CA PRO A 136 -7.13 4.18 12.38
C PRO A 136 -6.01 4.49 11.37
N ARG A 137 -5.00 5.16 11.86
CA ARG A 137 -3.77 5.49 11.16
C ARG A 137 -3.06 4.23 10.63
N ASN A 138 -2.65 4.24 9.37
CA ASN A 138 -1.63 3.31 8.91
C ASN A 138 -0.23 3.91 9.13
N THR A 139 0.49 3.39 10.11
CA THR A 139 1.90 3.73 10.35
C THR A 139 2.82 3.00 9.38
N ALA A 140 4.12 3.22 9.45
CA ALA A 140 5.10 2.45 8.67
C ALA A 140 4.98 0.93 8.92
N ALA A 141 4.45 0.52 10.08
CA ALA A 141 4.23 -0.90 10.42
C ALA A 141 2.99 -1.53 9.77
N SER A 142 2.07 -0.74 9.25
CA SER A 142 0.80 -1.26 8.68
C SER A 142 0.46 -0.71 7.29
N LEU A 143 1.22 0.28 6.79
CA LEU A 143 1.01 0.83 5.46
C LEU A 143 1.67 -0.06 4.40
N LEU A 144 0.88 -0.56 3.47
CA LEU A 144 1.39 -1.33 2.34
C LEU A 144 0.63 -1.02 1.06
N TYR A 145 1.37 -0.90 -0.03
CA TYR A 145 0.87 -0.89 -1.40
C TYR A 145 1.49 -2.04 -2.19
N SER A 146 0.85 -2.44 -3.27
CA SER A 146 1.31 -3.49 -4.20
C SER A 146 1.37 -4.91 -3.62
N ASN A 147 0.81 -5.15 -2.44
CA ASN A 147 0.71 -6.48 -1.81
C ASN A 147 2.05 -7.22 -1.68
N TYR A 148 3.15 -6.50 -1.37
CA TYR A 148 4.47 -7.12 -1.18
C TYR A 148 4.68 -7.49 0.29
N TRP A 149 4.22 -8.68 0.64
CA TRP A 149 4.33 -9.23 1.98
C TRP A 149 4.61 -10.74 1.92
N VAL A 150 5.21 -11.25 2.98
CA VAL A 150 5.56 -12.66 3.16
C VAL A 150 5.11 -13.07 4.54
N GLY A 151 4.21 -14.05 4.63
CA GLY A 151 3.59 -14.46 5.89
C GLY A 151 3.72 -15.94 6.17
N ASN A 152 3.55 -16.32 7.44
CA ASN A 152 3.41 -17.71 7.83
C ASN A 152 2.02 -18.25 7.46
N GLU A 153 1.84 -19.57 7.54
CA GLU A 153 0.58 -20.22 7.17
C GLU A 153 -0.61 -19.71 8.03
N ALA A 154 -0.38 -19.44 9.30
CA ALA A 154 -1.44 -18.94 10.20
C ALA A 154 -1.93 -17.57 9.77
N PHE A 155 -1.02 -16.67 9.42
CA PHE A 155 -1.36 -15.36 8.85
C PHE A 155 -2.11 -15.50 7.53
N TRP A 156 -1.60 -16.28 6.58
CA TRP A 156 -2.25 -16.51 5.29
C TRP A 156 -3.69 -17.01 5.47
N ARG A 157 -3.90 -17.97 6.34
CA ARG A 157 -5.24 -18.55 6.58
C ARG A 157 -6.25 -17.49 7.04
N VAL A 158 -5.89 -16.65 8.01
CA VAL A 158 -6.79 -15.62 8.54
C VAL A 158 -7.00 -14.49 7.54
N TYR A 159 -5.93 -14.03 6.91
CA TYR A 159 -6.00 -12.97 5.92
C TYR A 159 -6.79 -13.41 4.66
N MET A 160 -6.57 -14.63 4.15
CA MET A 160 -7.34 -15.13 3.01
C MET A 160 -8.82 -15.35 3.33
N ALA A 161 -9.17 -15.73 4.55
CA ALA A 161 -10.58 -15.77 4.97
C ALA A 161 -11.23 -14.38 4.90
N PHE A 162 -10.54 -13.34 5.36
CA PHE A 162 -10.99 -11.95 5.26
C PHE A 162 -11.13 -11.50 3.80
N VAL A 163 -10.10 -11.70 2.97
CA VAL A 163 -10.12 -11.32 1.54
C VAL A 163 -11.26 -12.03 0.79
N ARG A 164 -11.47 -13.34 1.05
CA ARG A 164 -12.53 -14.13 0.38
C ARG A 164 -13.92 -13.66 0.75
N SER A 165 -14.17 -13.34 2.02
CA SER A 165 -15.48 -12.83 2.42
C SER A 165 -15.86 -11.57 1.67
N ILE A 166 -14.89 -10.67 1.44
CA ILE A 166 -15.08 -9.43 0.72
C ILE A 166 -15.18 -9.67 -0.80
N ALA A 167 -14.36 -10.61 -1.34
CA ALA A 167 -14.43 -10.95 -2.76
C ALA A 167 -15.75 -11.59 -3.15
N ALA A 168 -16.28 -12.50 -2.33
CA ALA A 168 -17.58 -13.11 -2.55
C ALA A 168 -18.72 -12.09 -2.51
N ALA A 169 -18.64 -11.09 -1.64
CA ALA A 169 -19.63 -10.05 -1.51
C ALA A 169 -19.73 -9.12 -2.74
N ALA A 170 -18.75 -9.15 -3.64
CA ALA A 170 -18.82 -8.39 -4.90
C ALA A 170 -20.01 -8.79 -5.79
N ASP A 171 -20.46 -10.04 -5.69
CA ASP A 171 -21.63 -10.54 -6.42
C ASP A 171 -22.96 -10.10 -5.79
N ASP A 172 -22.95 -9.75 -4.50
CA ASP A 172 -24.12 -9.31 -3.75
C ASP A 172 -24.31 -7.77 -3.77
N LEU A 173 -23.39 -7.04 -4.41
CA LEU A 173 -23.50 -5.59 -4.59
C LEU A 173 -24.70 -5.21 -5.46
N GLY A 174 -25.31 -4.04 -5.19
CA GLY A 174 -26.24 -3.42 -6.10
C GLY A 174 -25.64 -3.21 -7.51
N ALA A 175 -26.45 -3.19 -8.54
CA ALA A 175 -26.02 -3.16 -9.94
C ALA A 175 -25.03 -2.00 -10.22
N ASP A 176 -25.33 -0.78 -9.72
CA ASP A 176 -24.52 0.42 -9.96
C ASP A 176 -23.13 0.31 -9.29
N ASP A 177 -23.08 -0.18 -8.04
CA ASP A 177 -21.81 -0.37 -7.30
C ASP A 177 -20.97 -1.49 -7.93
N ARG A 178 -21.63 -2.56 -8.40
CA ARG A 178 -20.94 -3.65 -9.09
C ARG A 178 -20.37 -3.20 -10.43
N GLU A 179 -21.15 -2.47 -11.23
CA GLU A 179 -20.66 -1.89 -12.49
C GLU A 179 -19.47 -0.97 -12.24
N LYS A 180 -19.53 -0.12 -11.22
CA LYS A 180 -18.43 0.77 -10.85
C LYS A 180 -17.21 -0.01 -10.35
N LEU A 181 -17.40 -1.06 -9.54
CA LEU A 181 -16.31 -1.85 -8.98
C LEU A 181 -15.44 -2.49 -10.07
N PHE A 182 -16.08 -3.08 -11.09
CA PHE A 182 -15.39 -3.69 -12.22
C PHE A 182 -15.15 -2.72 -13.38
N GLY A 183 -15.63 -1.49 -13.26
CA GLY A 183 -15.37 -0.41 -14.20
C GLY A 183 -13.95 0.16 -14.11
N PRO A 184 -13.55 0.93 -15.12
CA PRO A 184 -12.22 1.55 -15.16
C PRO A 184 -12.08 2.61 -14.08
N ALA A 185 -10.97 2.55 -13.36
CA ALA A 185 -10.58 3.59 -12.40
C ALA A 185 -9.54 4.54 -13.01
N PRO A 186 -9.48 5.81 -12.57
CA PRO A 186 -8.41 6.72 -12.95
C PRO A 186 -7.04 6.13 -12.59
N HIS A 187 -6.22 5.81 -13.59
CA HIS A 187 -4.88 5.28 -13.40
C HIS A 187 -4.07 5.37 -14.71
N ASN A 188 -2.73 5.37 -14.60
CA ASN A 188 -1.82 5.43 -15.77
C ASN A 188 -1.86 4.17 -16.65
N ALA A 189 -2.29 3.04 -16.11
CA ALA A 189 -2.51 1.79 -16.84
C ALA A 189 -3.95 1.29 -16.60
N PRO A 190 -4.57 0.57 -17.56
CA PRO A 190 -5.93 0.06 -17.40
C PRO A 190 -6.06 -0.74 -16.10
N ALA A 191 -6.95 -0.34 -15.22
CA ALA A 191 -7.23 -1.00 -13.94
C ALA A 191 -8.66 -0.74 -13.53
N THR A 192 -9.26 -1.67 -12.81
CA THR A 192 -10.61 -1.56 -12.24
C THR A 192 -10.54 -1.01 -10.81
N TYR A 193 -11.65 -0.48 -10.31
CA TYR A 193 -11.74 -0.12 -8.88
C TYR A 193 -11.55 -1.33 -7.98
N PHE A 194 -11.92 -2.54 -8.42
CA PHE A 194 -11.66 -3.78 -7.69
C PHE A 194 -10.19 -3.89 -7.27
N ALA A 195 -9.27 -3.71 -8.21
CA ALA A 195 -7.83 -3.82 -7.93
C ALA A 195 -7.40 -2.85 -6.82
N PHE A 196 -7.91 -1.62 -6.83
CA PHE A 196 -7.55 -0.58 -5.85
C PHE A 196 -8.21 -0.78 -4.48
N VAL A 197 -9.43 -1.31 -4.41
CA VAL A 197 -10.04 -1.72 -3.14
C VAL A 197 -9.24 -2.85 -2.52
N PHE A 198 -8.95 -3.90 -3.30
CA PHE A 198 -8.30 -5.11 -2.77
C PHE A 198 -6.83 -4.91 -2.42
N GLU A 199 -6.11 -4.01 -3.10
CA GLU A 199 -4.76 -3.62 -2.70
C GLU A 199 -4.71 -3.04 -1.26
N ARG A 200 -5.79 -2.40 -0.81
CA ARG A 200 -5.88 -1.74 0.50
C ARG A 200 -6.34 -2.65 1.64
N LEU A 201 -6.82 -3.86 1.31
CA LEU A 201 -7.32 -4.80 2.32
C LEU A 201 -6.23 -5.26 3.28
N PHE A 202 -4.98 -5.39 2.82
CA PHE A 202 -3.87 -5.79 3.68
C PHE A 202 -3.64 -4.80 4.83
N SER A 203 -3.50 -3.52 4.50
CA SER A 203 -3.33 -2.46 5.50
C SER A 203 -4.55 -2.29 6.41
N THR A 204 -5.76 -2.53 5.86
CA THR A 204 -7.00 -2.54 6.62
C THR A 204 -7.02 -3.72 7.61
N PHE A 205 -6.64 -4.90 7.15
CA PHE A 205 -6.57 -6.09 7.99
C PHE A 205 -5.63 -5.90 9.18
N LEU A 206 -4.43 -5.37 8.94
CA LEU A 206 -3.44 -5.18 10.00
C LEU A 206 -3.90 -4.23 11.10
N VAL A 207 -4.59 -3.14 10.76
CA VAL A 207 -5.09 -2.20 11.78
C VAL A 207 -6.32 -2.69 12.53
N LEU A 208 -7.00 -3.72 12.01
CA LEU A 208 -8.14 -4.36 12.66
C LEU A 208 -7.74 -5.59 13.50
N HIS A 209 -6.52 -6.09 13.32
CA HIS A 209 -6.03 -7.33 13.96
C HIS A 209 -4.73 -7.04 14.72
N GLU A 210 -4.83 -6.37 15.86
CA GLU A 210 -3.69 -5.94 16.69
C GLU A 210 -2.79 -7.09 17.16
N GLY A 211 -3.26 -8.33 17.13
CA GLY A 211 -2.49 -9.51 17.52
C GLY A 211 -1.51 -10.04 16.46
N VAL A 212 -1.47 -9.45 15.26
CA VAL A 212 -0.55 -9.86 14.19
C VAL A 212 0.84 -9.28 14.43
N ALA A 213 1.83 -10.15 14.57
CA ALA A 213 3.23 -9.74 14.68
C ALA A 213 3.82 -9.41 13.30
N GLY A 214 3.61 -8.18 12.84
CA GLY A 214 4.12 -7.68 11.57
C GLY A 214 5.49 -7.01 11.72
N LEU A 215 6.42 -7.26 10.77
CA LEU A 215 7.70 -6.58 10.68
C LEU A 215 7.83 -5.84 9.34
N PRO A 216 7.85 -4.49 9.32
CA PRO A 216 8.14 -3.73 8.12
C PRO A 216 9.64 -3.73 7.80
N TYR A 217 9.97 -3.72 6.50
CA TYR A 217 11.34 -3.54 6.04
C TYR A 217 11.88 -2.19 6.55
N PRO A 218 13.08 -2.16 7.18
CA PRO A 218 13.60 -0.97 7.86
C PRO A 218 14.27 0.01 6.88
N TYR A 219 13.48 0.66 6.02
CA TYR A 219 14.03 1.67 5.12
C TYR A 219 14.75 2.77 5.88
N SER A 220 15.96 3.09 5.44
CA SER A 220 16.68 4.25 5.96
C SER A 220 15.96 5.56 5.57
N ARG A 221 16.26 6.65 6.28
CA ARG A 221 15.75 7.98 5.90
C ARG A 221 16.16 8.36 4.47
N GLU A 222 17.35 7.96 4.02
CA GLU A 222 17.84 8.21 2.68
C GLU A 222 17.01 7.45 1.64
N ASP A 223 16.68 6.19 1.91
CA ASP A 223 15.79 5.39 1.06
C ASP A 223 14.42 6.04 0.92
N VAL A 224 13.85 6.53 2.02
CA VAL A 224 12.55 7.21 2.03
C VAL A 224 12.61 8.50 1.22
N LEU A 225 13.63 9.34 1.43
CA LEU A 225 13.83 10.57 0.67
C LEU A 225 14.10 10.32 -0.82
N GLY A 226 14.80 9.24 -1.15
CA GLY A 226 15.09 8.83 -2.52
C GLY A 226 13.85 8.40 -3.31
N ARG A 227 12.73 8.13 -2.62
CA ARG A 227 11.42 7.79 -3.22
C ARG A 227 10.49 8.97 -3.40
N CYS A 228 10.86 10.15 -2.90
CA CYS A 228 10.07 11.36 -3.08
C CYS A 228 10.14 11.83 -4.53
N GLU A 229 8.98 12.11 -5.11
CA GLU A 229 8.84 12.55 -6.49
C GLU A 229 9.12 14.06 -6.66
N ASN A 230 8.94 14.84 -5.58
CA ASN A 230 9.04 16.29 -5.64
C ASN A 230 9.57 16.92 -4.35
N ASP A 231 9.86 18.21 -4.40
CA ASP A 231 10.45 18.96 -3.29
C ASP A 231 9.50 19.16 -2.10
N MET A 232 8.18 19.13 -2.33
CA MET A 232 7.20 19.24 -1.25
C MET A 232 7.21 17.97 -0.38
N GLU A 233 7.28 16.81 -1.00
CA GLU A 233 7.39 15.52 -0.30
C GLU A 233 8.68 15.46 0.51
N ARG A 234 9.82 15.84 -0.08
CA ARG A 234 11.11 15.94 0.64
C ARG A 234 11.05 16.91 1.80
N PHE A 235 10.38 18.05 1.61
CA PHE A 235 10.18 19.03 2.66
C PHE A 235 9.36 18.46 3.82
N ILE A 236 8.24 17.77 3.54
CA ILE A 236 7.41 17.14 4.59
C ILE A 236 8.24 16.15 5.38
N ILE A 237 8.94 15.24 4.74
CA ILE A 237 9.80 14.26 5.43
C ILE A 237 10.89 14.95 6.22
N GLY A 238 11.55 15.96 5.63
CA GLY A 238 12.61 16.72 6.28
C GLY A 238 12.18 17.37 7.58
N GLU A 239 10.97 17.93 7.60
CA GLU A 239 10.47 18.74 8.70
C GLU A 239 9.61 17.96 9.71
N TRP A 240 8.92 16.89 9.28
CA TRP A 240 7.86 16.28 10.06
C TRP A 240 8.08 14.81 10.41
N SER A 241 8.96 14.08 9.70
CA SER A 241 9.09 12.62 9.89
C SER A 241 9.40 12.25 11.34
N ALA A 242 10.39 12.89 11.97
CA ALA A 242 10.76 12.56 13.35
C ALA A 242 9.61 12.75 14.36
N MET A 243 8.77 13.79 14.15
CA MET A 243 7.60 14.03 14.99
C MET A 243 6.50 12.99 14.70
N ILE A 244 6.26 12.68 13.43
CA ILE A 244 5.27 11.67 13.02
C ILE A 244 5.68 10.32 13.57
N ASP A 245 6.94 9.90 13.41
CA ASP A 245 7.45 8.64 13.94
C ASP A 245 7.28 8.54 15.47
N ALA A 246 7.57 9.64 16.19
CA ALA A 246 7.39 9.67 17.64
C ALA A 246 5.91 9.58 18.06
N TRP A 247 5.01 10.20 17.31
CA TRP A 247 3.58 10.15 17.58
C TRP A 247 2.96 8.81 17.20
N ASP A 248 3.38 8.22 16.08
CA ASP A 248 3.01 6.86 15.69
C ASP A 248 3.48 5.84 16.74
N ALA A 249 4.71 5.96 17.22
CA ALA A 249 5.25 5.10 18.29
C ALA A 249 4.49 5.26 19.64
N ALA A 250 3.94 6.45 19.89
CA ALA A 250 3.10 6.72 21.06
C ALA A 250 1.63 6.29 20.87
N GLY A 251 1.27 5.70 19.71
CA GLY A 251 -0.10 5.29 19.41
C GLY A 251 -1.08 6.45 19.27
N ARG A 252 -0.61 7.64 18.86
CA ARG A 252 -1.46 8.82 18.75
C ARG A 252 -2.44 8.67 17.58
N ASP A 253 -3.72 8.81 17.87
CA ASP A 253 -4.83 8.81 16.91
C ASP A 253 -5.96 9.74 17.34
N ASP A 254 -5.66 11.03 17.52
CA ASP A 254 -6.62 12.05 17.87
C ASP A 254 -7.03 12.92 16.67
N ALA A 255 -8.06 13.75 16.86
CA ALA A 255 -8.59 14.61 15.82
C ALA A 255 -7.56 15.64 15.30
N GLU A 256 -6.63 16.10 16.15
CA GLU A 256 -5.57 17.03 15.73
C GLU A 256 -4.56 16.31 14.84
N TYR A 257 -4.23 15.05 15.15
CA TYR A 257 -3.34 14.24 14.34
C TYR A 257 -3.96 13.95 12.97
N ARG A 258 -5.25 13.58 12.93
CA ARG A 258 -5.99 13.42 11.65
C ARG A 258 -5.99 14.71 10.84
N LYS A 259 -6.20 15.87 11.47
CA LYS A 259 -6.17 17.18 10.82
C LYS A 259 -4.77 17.52 10.27
N LEU A 260 -3.70 17.14 10.98
CA LEU A 260 -2.35 17.30 10.45
C LEU A 260 -2.19 16.60 9.10
N PHE A 261 -2.58 15.31 9.01
CA PHE A 261 -2.47 14.57 7.75
C PHE A 261 -3.33 15.17 6.64
N ALA A 262 -4.55 15.60 6.93
CA ALA A 262 -5.38 16.29 5.95
C ALA A 262 -4.70 17.56 5.41
N ASN A 263 -3.99 18.29 6.26
CA ASN A 263 -3.22 19.47 5.85
C ASN A 263 -1.99 19.10 5.01
N LEU A 264 -1.22 18.07 5.42
CA LEU A 264 -0.04 17.60 4.69
C LEU A 264 -0.41 17.08 3.30
N GLU A 265 -1.46 16.28 3.22
CA GLU A 265 -2.03 15.80 1.97
C GLU A 265 -2.50 16.96 1.07
N GLY A 266 -3.20 17.94 1.65
CA GLY A 266 -3.59 19.16 0.97
C GLY A 266 -2.40 19.96 0.42
N MET A 267 -1.28 20.01 1.14
CA MET A 267 -0.05 20.66 0.69
C MET A 267 0.57 19.96 -0.53
N VAL A 268 0.66 18.60 -0.48
CA VAL A 268 1.18 17.81 -1.61
C VAL A 268 0.29 18.00 -2.85
N ARG A 269 -1.03 17.95 -2.70
CA ARG A 269 -1.98 18.16 -3.80
C ARG A 269 -1.86 19.55 -4.44
N LEU A 270 -1.81 20.59 -3.63
CA LEU A 270 -1.67 21.96 -4.12
C LEU A 270 -0.35 22.14 -4.88
N TYR A 271 0.73 21.54 -4.36
CA TYR A 271 2.03 21.56 -5.02
C TYR A 271 1.99 20.85 -6.38
N GLN A 272 1.45 19.62 -6.44
CA GLN A 272 1.32 18.86 -7.67
C GLN A 272 0.44 19.58 -8.71
N ALA A 273 -0.70 20.14 -8.27
CA ALA A 273 -1.57 20.92 -9.15
C ALA A 273 -0.89 22.20 -9.67
N ALA A 274 -0.07 22.85 -8.85
CA ALA A 274 0.70 24.02 -9.28
C ALA A 274 1.82 23.64 -10.25
N ALA A 275 2.52 22.53 -10.00
CA ALA A 275 3.57 21.99 -10.87
C ALA A 275 3.00 21.61 -12.25
N SER A 276 1.87 20.94 -12.30
CA SER A 276 1.20 20.56 -13.55
C SER A 276 0.73 21.76 -14.38
N ARG A 277 0.42 22.89 -13.72
CA ARG A 277 0.08 24.14 -14.41
C ARG A 277 1.30 24.94 -14.84
N ALA A 278 2.43 24.71 -14.18
CA ALA A 278 3.68 25.46 -14.37
C ALA A 278 4.60 24.85 -15.45
N GLU A 279 4.20 23.77 -16.13
CA GLU A 279 4.97 23.19 -17.25
C GLU A 279 5.27 24.18 -18.39
N ALA A 280 4.71 25.40 -18.32
CA ALA A 280 4.95 26.43 -19.31
C ALA A 280 5.62 27.73 -18.80
N ALA A 281 5.65 28.03 -17.50
CA ALA A 281 6.06 29.40 -17.12
C ALA A 281 6.80 29.62 -15.79
N ASP A 282 6.71 28.79 -14.72
CA ASP A 282 7.17 29.38 -13.45
C ASP A 282 7.63 28.44 -12.34
N GLN A 283 8.79 27.82 -12.50
CA GLN A 283 9.53 27.21 -11.37
C GLN A 283 9.82 28.23 -10.24
N ALA A 284 9.84 29.57 -10.55
CA ALA A 284 10.06 30.64 -9.58
C ALA A 284 8.84 30.82 -8.66
N LEU A 285 7.63 30.73 -9.20
CA LEU A 285 6.38 30.85 -8.42
C LEU A 285 6.23 29.69 -7.43
N VAL A 286 6.57 28.49 -7.86
CA VAL A 286 6.55 27.27 -7.04
C VAL A 286 7.57 27.37 -5.90
N ARG A 287 8.80 27.81 -6.19
CA ARG A 287 9.81 28.11 -5.15
C ARG A 287 9.35 29.19 -4.17
N GLY A 288 8.67 30.23 -4.67
CA GLY A 288 8.06 31.28 -3.84
C GLY A 288 6.96 30.74 -2.91
N LEU A 289 6.16 29.77 -3.37
CA LEU A 289 5.12 29.11 -2.57
C LEU A 289 5.73 28.27 -1.44
N ILE A 290 6.74 27.47 -1.76
CA ILE A 290 7.50 26.67 -0.78
C ILE A 290 8.12 27.59 0.28
N GLY A 291 8.72 28.71 -0.13
CA GLY A 291 9.30 29.69 0.80
C GLY A 291 8.26 30.33 1.75
N ARG A 292 7.04 30.56 1.27
CA ARG A 292 5.93 31.08 2.10
C ARG A 292 5.41 30.00 3.08
N LEU A 293 5.25 28.77 2.62
CA LEU A 293 4.85 27.64 3.46
C LEU A 293 5.89 27.33 4.55
N LYS A 294 7.18 27.30 4.20
CA LYS A 294 8.27 27.17 5.18
C LYS A 294 8.19 28.22 6.29
N ARG A 295 7.92 29.48 5.94
CA ARG A 295 7.77 30.58 6.93
C ARG A 295 6.51 30.46 7.76
N ALA A 296 5.39 30.00 7.20
CA ALA A 296 4.14 29.81 7.92
C ALA A 296 4.24 28.66 8.96
N LEU A 297 4.81 27.54 8.56
CA LEU A 297 5.02 26.37 9.42
C LEU A 297 6.09 26.61 10.50
N GLY A 298 7.16 27.35 10.19
CA GLY A 298 8.15 27.77 11.18
C GLY A 298 7.59 28.66 12.29
N ARG A 299 6.49 29.39 12.03
CA ARG A 299 5.76 30.18 13.05
C ARG A 299 4.82 29.28 13.89
N ALA A 300 4.21 28.27 13.31
CA ALA A 300 3.34 27.32 14.04
C ALA A 300 4.12 26.44 15.02
N ARG A 301 5.41 26.15 14.73
CA ARG A 301 6.30 25.38 15.64
C ARG A 301 6.80 26.15 16.87
N ARG A 302 6.70 27.49 16.86
CA ARG A 302 7.17 28.35 17.95
C ARG A 302 6.05 28.80 18.91
N ARG A 303 4.85 28.33 18.68
CA ARG A 303 3.68 28.47 19.55
C ARG A 303 3.28 27.11 20.14
#